data_e35a4dd359b4f3096c0e8184b963a7ea
#
_entry.id   e35a4dd359b4f3096c0e8184b963a7ea
#
_cell.length_a   1.000
_cell.length_b   1.000
_cell.length_c   1.000
_cell.angle_alpha   90.00
_cell.angle_beta   90.00
_cell.angle_gamma   90.00
#
_symmetry.space_group_name_H-M   'P 1'
#
loop_
_entity.id
_entity.type
_entity.pdbx_description
1 polymer ?
#
loop_
_entity_poly.entity_id
_entity_poly.type
_entity_poly.pdbx_seq_one_letter_code
_entity_poly.pdbx_strand_id
1 'polypeptide(L)'
;MKILLLGSGGREHALAWKIAQSPKVEKLYIAPGNAGTTAVGENVNIKATDFEAISAFALKENIQMIVVGPEDPLVKGIYDYFQNRPELKHIAVIGPSAQGAQLEGSKEFAKGFMMRHNIPTARYKSI
;
A
#
# COMPACT_ATOMS: atom_id res chain seq x y z
N MET A 1 -0.84 -1.20 13.14
CA MET A 1 -0.45 -1.79 11.83
C MET A 1 0.52 -0.86 11.13
N LYS A 2 1.63 -1.40 10.65
CA LYS A 2 2.59 -0.63 9.88
C LYS A 2 2.38 -0.92 8.39
N ILE A 3 2.25 0.13 7.59
CA ILE A 3 1.91 0.04 6.18
C ILE A 3 2.97 0.73 5.34
N LEU A 4 3.33 0.12 4.21
CA LEU A 4 4.19 0.73 3.20
C LEU A 4 3.36 0.93 1.93
N LEU A 5 3.23 2.18 1.50
CA LEU A 5 2.54 2.53 0.26
C LEU A 5 3.60 2.80 -0.81
N LEU A 6 3.51 2.11 -1.92
CA LEU A 6 4.45 2.30 -3.03
C LEU A 6 3.89 3.31 -4.02
N GLY A 7 4.72 4.25 -4.42
CA GLY A 7 4.37 5.23 -5.44
C GLY A 7 4.77 6.65 -5.07
N SER A 8 4.53 7.58 -6.00
CA SER A 8 4.96 8.96 -5.84
C SER A 8 3.98 9.98 -6.44
N GLY A 9 2.85 9.55 -6.96
CA GLY A 9 1.90 10.41 -7.65
C GLY A 9 0.81 10.96 -6.75
N GLY A 10 -0.08 11.73 -7.35
CA GLY A 10 -1.22 12.31 -6.64
C GLY A 10 -2.18 11.26 -6.10
N ARG A 11 -2.31 10.14 -6.82
CA ARG A 11 -3.17 9.04 -6.40
C ARG A 11 -2.66 8.45 -5.09
N GLU A 12 -1.35 8.25 -4.97
CA GLU A 12 -0.73 7.73 -3.77
C GLU A 12 -0.81 8.73 -2.64
N HIS A 13 -0.72 10.02 -2.94
CA HIS A 13 -0.93 11.06 -1.92
C HIS A 13 -2.34 10.97 -1.35
N ALA A 14 -3.36 10.80 -2.19
CA ALA A 14 -4.74 10.68 -1.74
C ALA A 14 -4.94 9.41 -0.90
N LEU A 15 -4.37 8.29 -1.32
CA LEU A 15 -4.42 7.05 -0.55
C LEU A 15 -3.72 7.21 0.80
N ALA A 16 -2.55 7.82 0.82
CA ALA A 16 -1.78 8.04 2.04
C ALA A 16 -2.57 8.88 3.04
N TRP A 17 -3.21 9.93 2.55
CA TRP A 17 -4.01 10.81 3.38
C TRP A 17 -5.15 10.06 4.06
N LYS A 18 -5.84 9.18 3.33
CA LYS A 18 -6.92 8.37 3.87
C LYS A 18 -6.41 7.31 4.84
N ILE A 19 -5.33 6.63 4.48
CA ILE A 19 -4.75 5.59 5.34
C ILE A 19 -4.28 6.18 6.66
N ALA A 20 -3.64 7.36 6.62
CA ALA A 20 -3.10 8.00 7.81
C ALA A 20 -4.17 8.40 8.82
N GLN A 21 -5.42 8.51 8.40
CA GLN A 21 -6.53 8.86 9.31
C GLN A 21 -6.99 7.68 10.17
N SER A 22 -6.58 6.46 9.85
CA SER A 22 -7.04 5.29 10.59
C SER A 22 -6.32 5.16 11.93
N PRO A 23 -7.06 4.99 13.03
CA PRO A 23 -6.44 4.73 14.33
C PRO A 23 -5.75 3.38 14.41
N LYS A 24 -5.97 2.49 13.43
CA LYS A 24 -5.30 1.20 13.35
C LYS A 24 -3.93 1.28 12.70
N VAL A 25 -3.62 2.40 12.05
CA VAL A 25 -2.32 2.60 11.40
C VAL A 25 -1.36 3.20 12.41
N GLU A 26 -0.38 2.40 12.79
CA GLU A 26 0.64 2.80 13.74
C GLU A 26 1.70 3.67 13.05
N LYS A 27 2.06 3.31 11.82
CA LYS A 27 3.05 4.01 11.03
C LYS A 27 2.78 3.80 9.55
N LEU A 28 2.86 4.88 8.78
CA LEU A 28 2.72 4.84 7.32
C LEU A 28 4.01 5.32 6.68
N TYR A 29 4.59 4.47 5.82
CA TYR A 29 5.74 4.82 4.98
C TYR A 29 5.28 4.89 3.54
N ILE A 30 5.89 5.77 2.76
CA ILE A 30 5.62 5.91 1.32
C ILE A 30 6.95 5.84 0.56
N ALA A 31 7.02 4.99 -0.44
CA ALA A 31 8.24 4.77 -1.20
C ALA A 31 7.99 4.92 -2.70
N PRO A 32 8.64 5.85 -3.38
CA PRO A 32 9.50 6.89 -2.84
C PRO A 32 8.76 8.08 -2.24
N GLY A 33 7.48 8.24 -2.52
CA GLY A 33 6.70 9.37 -2.06
C GLY A 33 6.99 10.65 -2.84
N ASN A 34 6.42 11.75 -2.38
CA ASN A 34 6.66 13.06 -2.96
C ASN A 34 6.60 14.13 -1.86
N ALA A 35 6.72 15.41 -2.24
CA ALA A 35 6.71 16.48 -1.25
C ALA A 35 5.42 16.52 -0.42
N GLY A 36 4.28 16.20 -1.04
CA GLY A 36 3.00 16.21 -0.34
C GLY A 36 2.83 15.05 0.63
N THR A 37 3.41 13.88 0.34
CA THR A 37 3.25 12.71 1.20
C THR A 37 4.02 12.83 2.52
N THR A 38 5.00 13.73 2.60
CA THR A 38 5.70 13.97 3.88
C THR A 38 4.77 14.50 4.96
N ALA A 39 3.67 15.12 4.57
CA ALA A 39 2.70 15.66 5.52
C ALA A 39 1.84 14.57 6.18
N VAL A 40 1.73 13.40 5.57
CA VAL A 40 0.84 12.33 6.03
C VAL A 40 1.56 11.06 6.42
N GLY A 41 2.83 10.92 6.08
CA GLY A 41 3.62 9.75 6.42
C GLY A 41 5.10 10.03 6.27
N GLU A 42 5.90 8.97 6.32
CA GLU A 42 7.34 9.10 6.16
C GLU A 42 7.75 8.58 4.78
N ASN A 43 8.38 9.45 3.98
CA ASN A 43 8.90 9.04 2.68
C ASN A 43 10.17 8.21 2.87
N VAL A 44 10.31 7.16 2.07
CA VAL A 44 11.47 6.29 2.09
C VAL A 44 12.07 6.28 0.69
N ASN A 45 13.37 6.53 0.59
CA ASN A 45 14.04 6.63 -0.70
C ASN A 45 14.30 5.25 -1.30
N ILE A 46 13.24 4.58 -1.71
CA ILE A 46 13.28 3.27 -2.36
C ILE A 46 12.41 3.34 -3.60
N LYS A 47 12.91 2.88 -4.73
CA LYS A 47 12.11 2.81 -5.95
C LYS A 47 11.01 1.76 -5.80
N ALA A 48 9.83 2.05 -6.32
CA ALA A 48 8.68 1.16 -6.22
C ALA A 48 8.89 -0.18 -6.94
N THR A 49 9.91 -0.29 -7.79
CA THR A 49 10.25 -1.52 -8.51
C THR A 49 11.50 -2.22 -7.95
N ASP A 50 12.10 -1.68 -6.92
CA ASP A 50 13.27 -2.29 -6.28
C ASP A 50 12.80 -3.26 -5.19
N PHE A 51 12.42 -4.46 -5.62
CA PHE A 51 11.80 -5.45 -4.72
C PHE A 51 12.74 -5.92 -3.62
N GLU A 52 14.03 -5.99 -3.92
CA GLU A 52 15.01 -6.40 -2.91
C GLU A 52 15.09 -5.37 -1.77
N ALA A 53 15.17 -4.10 -2.13
CA ALA A 53 15.19 -3.04 -1.12
C ALA A 53 13.86 -2.94 -0.37
N ILE A 54 12.74 -3.12 -1.09
CA ILE A 54 11.42 -3.10 -0.49
C ILE A 54 11.28 -4.23 0.54
N SER A 55 11.70 -5.45 0.19
CA SER A 55 11.58 -6.57 1.10
C SER A 55 12.48 -6.43 2.32
N ALA A 56 13.69 -5.93 2.12
CA ALA A 56 14.62 -5.68 3.23
C ALA A 56 14.04 -4.64 4.20
N PHE A 57 13.49 -3.56 3.66
CA PHE A 57 12.85 -2.53 4.46
C PHE A 57 11.63 -3.08 5.22
N ALA A 58 10.81 -3.87 4.53
CA ALA A 58 9.61 -4.43 5.12
C ALA A 58 9.92 -5.34 6.30
N LEU A 59 10.98 -6.15 6.20
CA LEU A 59 11.40 -7.00 7.30
C LEU A 59 12.00 -6.20 8.45
N LYS A 60 12.81 -5.21 8.12
CA LYS A 60 13.47 -4.38 9.12
C LYS A 60 12.45 -3.59 9.95
N GLU A 61 11.45 -3.02 9.31
CA GLU A 61 10.46 -2.16 9.95
C GLU A 61 9.20 -2.91 10.39
N ASN A 62 9.16 -4.21 10.17
CA ASN A 62 7.98 -5.04 10.51
C ASN A 62 6.72 -4.56 9.80
N ILE A 63 6.83 -4.26 8.53
CA ILE A 63 5.69 -3.86 7.71
C ILE A 63 4.71 -5.04 7.61
N GLN A 64 3.45 -4.77 7.83
CA GLN A 64 2.41 -5.79 7.80
C GLN A 64 1.63 -5.78 6.50
N MET A 65 1.61 -4.66 5.80
CA MET A 65 0.86 -4.52 4.55
C MET A 65 1.59 -3.59 3.60
N ILE A 66 1.66 -3.99 2.33
CA ILE A 66 2.19 -3.16 1.25
C ILE A 66 1.05 -2.85 0.29
N VAL A 67 0.80 -1.55 0.08
CA VAL A 67 -0.22 -1.10 -0.88
C VAL A 67 0.51 -0.60 -2.11
N VAL A 68 0.19 -1.16 -3.27
CA VAL A 68 0.87 -0.83 -4.53
C VAL A 68 0.01 0.13 -5.33
N GLY A 69 0.46 1.38 -5.44
CA GLY A 69 -0.25 2.40 -6.19
C GLY A 69 -0.07 2.31 -7.70
N PRO A 70 1.19 2.32 -8.20
CA PRO A 70 1.42 2.31 -9.64
C PRO A 70 1.36 0.90 -10.25
N GLU A 71 1.20 0.86 -11.57
CA GLU A 71 1.15 -0.40 -12.32
C GLU A 71 2.49 -1.11 -12.42
N ASP A 72 3.59 -0.36 -12.54
CA ASP A 72 4.90 -0.94 -12.80
C ASP A 72 5.30 -2.07 -11.84
N PRO A 73 5.19 -1.90 -10.52
CA PRO A 73 5.52 -2.99 -9.61
C PRO A 73 4.62 -4.21 -9.80
N LEU A 74 3.37 -3.99 -10.16
CA LEU A 74 2.42 -5.09 -10.40
C LEU A 74 2.82 -5.90 -11.61
N VAL A 75 3.13 -5.20 -12.72
CA VAL A 75 3.54 -5.85 -13.96
C VAL A 75 4.85 -6.59 -13.76
N LYS A 76 5.75 -6.05 -12.94
CA LYS A 76 7.04 -6.68 -12.67
C LYS A 76 6.98 -7.79 -11.62
N GLY A 77 5.79 -8.06 -11.08
CA GLY A 77 5.57 -9.25 -10.26
C GLY A 77 5.85 -9.12 -8.77
N ILE A 78 5.61 -7.95 -8.19
CA ILE A 78 5.85 -7.76 -6.75
C ILE A 78 5.02 -8.73 -5.89
N TYR A 79 3.79 -9.01 -6.29
CA TYR A 79 2.94 -9.94 -5.55
C TYR A 79 3.58 -11.32 -5.48
N ASP A 80 4.01 -11.84 -6.65
CA ASP A 80 4.64 -13.16 -6.70
C ASP A 80 5.97 -13.18 -5.96
N TYR A 81 6.71 -12.08 -6.03
CA TYR A 81 7.98 -11.95 -5.31
C TYR A 81 7.76 -12.20 -3.81
N PHE A 82 6.72 -11.60 -3.24
CA PHE A 82 6.43 -11.76 -1.81
C PHE A 82 5.80 -13.11 -1.49
N GLN A 83 4.93 -13.63 -2.37
CA GLN A 83 4.28 -14.91 -2.14
C GLN A 83 5.21 -16.10 -2.24
N ASN A 84 6.26 -15.99 -3.07
CA ASN A 84 7.17 -17.12 -3.31
C ASN A 84 8.32 -17.19 -2.30
N ARG A 85 8.39 -16.29 -1.35
CA ARG A 85 9.44 -16.27 -0.33
C ARG A 85 8.82 -16.49 1.04
N PRO A 86 9.20 -17.61 1.74
CA PRO A 86 8.58 -17.91 3.04
C PRO A 86 8.71 -16.80 4.07
N GLU A 87 9.83 -16.08 4.06
CA GLU A 87 10.08 -14.99 5.01
C GLU A 87 9.23 -13.74 4.73
N LEU A 88 8.59 -13.66 3.56
CA LEU A 88 7.78 -12.52 3.17
C LEU A 88 6.29 -12.83 3.08
N LYS A 89 5.91 -14.09 3.17
CA LYS A 89 4.51 -14.51 2.95
C LYS A 89 3.53 -13.90 3.94
N HIS A 90 3.99 -13.55 5.12
CA HIS A 90 3.12 -12.95 6.15
C HIS A 90 2.77 -11.49 5.85
N ILE A 91 3.47 -10.86 4.91
CA ILE A 91 3.21 -9.48 4.54
C ILE A 91 2.13 -9.46 3.46
N ALA A 92 1.02 -8.76 3.74
CA ALA A 92 -0.06 -8.64 2.77
C ALA A 92 0.35 -7.66 1.67
N VAL A 93 0.24 -8.07 0.42
CA VAL A 93 0.50 -7.18 -0.73
C VAL A 93 -0.82 -6.95 -1.44
N ILE A 94 -1.25 -5.69 -1.44
CA ILE A 94 -2.49 -5.29 -2.07
C ILE A 94 -2.14 -4.69 -3.42
N GLY A 95 -2.56 -5.35 -4.47
CA GLY A 95 -2.35 -4.79 -5.77
C GLY A 95 -1.90 -5.68 -6.88
N PRO A 96 -1.94 -6.95 -6.86
CA PRO A 96 -1.65 -7.69 -8.05
C PRO A 96 -2.92 -7.99 -8.80
N SER A 97 -2.81 -7.98 -10.07
CA SER A 97 -3.87 -8.50 -10.91
C SER A 97 -5.26 -7.98 -10.51
N ALA A 98 -6.18 -8.89 -10.23
CA ALA A 98 -7.58 -8.56 -10.01
C ALA A 98 -7.82 -7.65 -8.80
N GLN A 99 -7.17 -7.92 -7.69
CA GLN A 99 -7.39 -7.13 -6.47
C GLN A 99 -6.87 -5.70 -6.62
N GLY A 100 -5.67 -5.55 -7.20
CA GLY A 100 -5.12 -4.23 -7.42
C GLY A 100 -5.94 -3.44 -8.41
N ALA A 101 -6.37 -4.09 -9.49
CA ALA A 101 -7.22 -3.45 -10.49
C ALA A 101 -8.55 -3.04 -9.87
N GLN A 102 -9.12 -3.85 -9.00
CA GLN A 102 -10.39 -3.52 -8.36
C GLN A 102 -10.25 -2.38 -7.36
N LEU A 103 -9.12 -2.28 -6.66
CA LEU A 103 -8.89 -1.19 -5.71
C LEU A 103 -8.87 0.16 -6.42
N GLU A 104 -8.37 0.22 -7.65
CA GLU A 104 -8.39 1.42 -8.47
C GLU A 104 -9.66 1.58 -9.28
N GLY A 105 -10.13 0.48 -9.87
CA GLY A 105 -11.23 0.51 -10.82
C GLY A 105 -12.61 0.33 -10.20
N SER A 106 -12.70 -0.15 -8.97
CA SER A 106 -13.97 -0.37 -8.29
C SER A 106 -14.04 0.42 -6.98
N LYS A 107 -14.90 1.42 -6.97
CA LYS A 107 -15.14 2.21 -5.75
C LYS A 107 -15.69 1.34 -4.63
N GLU A 108 -16.56 0.40 -4.97
CA GLU A 108 -17.13 -0.52 -4.00
C GLU A 108 -16.07 -1.38 -3.33
N PHE A 109 -15.18 -1.97 -4.13
CA PHE A 109 -14.11 -2.81 -3.60
C PHE A 109 -13.16 -1.99 -2.72
N ALA A 110 -12.77 -0.80 -3.19
CA ALA A 110 -11.85 0.06 -2.44
C ALA A 110 -12.43 0.45 -1.08
N LYS A 111 -13.69 0.86 -1.05
CA LYS A 111 -14.34 1.24 0.20
C LYS A 111 -14.57 0.07 1.11
N GLY A 112 -14.92 -1.09 0.56
CA GLY A 112 -15.06 -2.31 1.34
C GLY A 112 -13.74 -2.73 1.98
N PHE A 113 -12.65 -2.62 1.23
CA PHE A 113 -11.32 -2.89 1.75
C PHE A 113 -10.99 -1.95 2.92
N MET A 114 -11.24 -0.64 2.74
CA MET A 114 -10.97 0.34 3.79
C MET A 114 -11.80 0.08 5.04
N MET A 115 -13.06 -0.30 4.89
CA MET A 115 -13.93 -0.62 6.02
C MET A 115 -13.45 -1.85 6.78
N ARG A 116 -13.06 -2.92 6.05
CA ARG A 116 -12.57 -4.15 6.69
C ARG A 116 -11.30 -3.93 7.49
N HIS A 117 -10.49 -2.93 7.09
CA HIS A 117 -9.23 -2.61 7.77
C HIS A 117 -9.34 -1.37 8.65
N ASN A 118 -10.55 -0.89 8.90
CA ASN A 118 -10.82 0.30 9.71
C ASN A 118 -10.09 1.55 9.20
N ILE A 119 -9.92 1.67 7.89
CA ILE A 119 -9.34 2.85 7.28
C ILE A 119 -10.48 3.84 7.03
N PRO A 120 -10.40 5.07 7.55
CA PRO A 120 -11.51 6.04 7.40
C PRO A 120 -11.81 6.35 5.95
N THR A 121 -13.10 6.31 5.63
CA THR A 121 -13.60 6.68 4.31
C THR A 121 -15.04 7.17 4.48
N ALA A 122 -15.61 7.76 3.43
CA ALA A 122 -17.01 8.12 3.45
C ALA A 122 -17.88 6.88 3.66
N ARG A 123 -18.97 7.04 4.42
CA ARG A 123 -19.87 5.91 4.65
C ARG A 123 -20.38 5.34 3.33
N TYR A 124 -20.36 4.04 3.21
CA TYR A 124 -20.66 3.38 1.96
C TYR A 124 -21.49 2.12 2.20
N LYS A 125 -22.45 1.87 1.31
CA LYS A 125 -23.23 0.63 1.34
C LYS A 125 -23.40 0.16 -0.11
N SER A 126 -23.04 -1.09 -0.36
CA SER A 126 -23.25 -1.69 -1.67
C SER A 126 -24.73 -2.02 -1.87
N ILE A 127 -25.21 -1.74 -3.06
CA ILE A 127 -26.59 -2.01 -3.43
C ILE A 127 -26.64 -3.17 -4.41
#